data_bdfe79e3cced9088a74fb6fa04cd2b26
#
_entry.id   bdfe79e3cced9088a74fb6fa04cd2b26
#
_cell.length_a   1.000
_cell.length_b   1.000
_cell.length_c   1.000
_cell.angle_alpha   90.00
_cell.angle_beta   90.00
_cell.angle_gamma   90.00
#
_symmetry.space_group_name_H-M   'P 1'
#
loop_
_entity.id
_entity.type
_entity.pdbx_description
1 polymer ?
#
loop_
_entity_poly.entity_id
_entity_poly.type
_entity_poly.pdbx_seq_one_letter_code
_entity_poly.pdbx_strand_id
1 'polypeptide(L)'
;MNKRITSLDNREIKNVIKLTNKSKLRNETRLFVIEGLRELQMAHSNGFDIKKIFCNTNIANLEIVKSVFNSEIIEVNNDVYSKISFRNSTEGLVGIVKQKDQNIELLAKKNNLVIILDGIEKPGNIGAILRSCDASNVDLIIINSQKCDLYNPNVIRSSLGTIFSQKIISLDNKSTLDFLKKNDIKVYATYLNAKKSIQSVNYNSSSAIIVGSENLGISKFWINNSDELIKIPMLGSIDSLNVSASAAIVLYEINRQNRFNR
;
A
#
# COMPACT_ATOMS: atom_id res chain seq x y z
N MET A 1 12.59 -26.95 -22.62
CA MET A 1 11.17 -27.31 -22.31
C MET A 1 10.71 -26.46 -21.15
N ASN A 2 9.56 -25.80 -21.26
CA ASN A 2 8.98 -25.08 -20.15
C ASN A 2 8.52 -26.08 -19.06
N LYS A 3 8.78 -25.78 -17.82
CA LYS A 3 8.29 -26.56 -16.69
C LYS A 3 6.77 -26.43 -16.62
N ARG A 4 6.06 -27.56 -16.51
CA ARG A 4 4.60 -27.59 -16.39
C ARG A 4 4.18 -28.32 -15.11
N ILE A 5 3.23 -27.73 -14.37
CA ILE A 5 2.66 -28.32 -13.14
C ILE A 5 1.15 -28.48 -13.33
N THR A 6 0.67 -29.72 -13.17
CA THR A 6 -0.75 -30.07 -13.29
C THR A 6 -1.32 -30.65 -12.00
N SER A 7 -0.47 -30.97 -11.02
CA SER A 7 -0.88 -31.56 -9.75
C SER A 7 -1.03 -30.49 -8.66
N LEU A 8 -2.15 -30.51 -7.96
CA LEU A 8 -2.40 -29.68 -6.77
C LEU A 8 -1.50 -30.06 -5.58
N ASP A 9 -0.97 -31.30 -5.57
CA ASP A 9 -0.08 -31.77 -4.51
C ASP A 9 1.37 -31.32 -4.67
N ASN A 10 1.70 -30.66 -5.77
CA ASN A 10 3.03 -30.17 -6.02
C ASN A 10 3.49 -29.21 -4.91
N ARG A 11 4.73 -29.33 -4.46
CA ARG A 11 5.31 -28.54 -3.38
C ARG A 11 5.32 -27.03 -3.65
N GLU A 12 5.53 -26.63 -4.91
CA GLU A 12 5.52 -25.22 -5.29
C GLU A 12 4.12 -24.62 -5.20
N ILE A 13 3.09 -25.36 -5.61
CA ILE A 13 1.70 -24.95 -5.50
C ILE A 13 1.28 -24.78 -4.03
N LYS A 14 1.63 -25.77 -3.19
CA LYS A 14 1.41 -25.68 -1.74
C LYS A 14 2.13 -24.47 -1.12
N ASN A 15 3.30 -24.11 -1.64
CA ASN A 15 4.03 -22.92 -1.16
C ASN A 15 3.32 -21.61 -1.56
N VAL A 16 2.84 -21.47 -2.80
CA VAL A 16 2.03 -20.31 -3.23
C VAL A 16 0.83 -20.12 -2.31
N ILE A 17 0.05 -21.19 -2.07
CA ILE A 17 -1.12 -21.15 -1.20
C ILE A 17 -0.74 -20.71 0.23
N LYS A 18 0.38 -21.22 0.76
CA LYS A 18 0.86 -20.81 2.08
C LYS A 18 1.28 -19.34 2.12
N LEU A 19 2.00 -18.85 1.11
CA LEU A 19 2.40 -17.44 1.00
C LEU A 19 1.18 -16.52 0.89
N THR A 20 0.15 -16.93 0.14
CA THR A 20 -1.10 -16.18 0.03
C THR A 20 -1.80 -16.03 1.39
N ASN A 21 -1.85 -17.09 2.20
CA ASN A 21 -2.67 -17.14 3.41
C ASN A 21 -1.94 -16.79 4.70
N LYS A 22 -0.59 -16.91 4.77
CA LYS A 22 0.17 -16.80 6.01
C LYS A 22 1.15 -15.63 6.01
N SER A 23 0.79 -14.56 6.73
CA SER A 23 1.65 -13.38 6.94
C SER A 23 2.99 -13.76 7.56
N LYS A 24 3.01 -14.65 8.58
CA LYS A 24 4.23 -15.12 9.20
C LYS A 24 5.22 -15.68 8.17
N LEU A 25 4.74 -16.52 7.24
CA LEU A 25 5.60 -17.09 6.20
C LEU A 25 6.15 -16.02 5.26
N ARG A 26 5.34 -15.03 4.87
CA ARG A 26 5.81 -13.90 4.03
C ARG A 26 6.91 -13.10 4.71
N ASN A 27 6.79 -12.88 6.00
CA ASN A 27 7.80 -12.15 6.78
C ASN A 27 9.10 -12.93 6.95
N GLU A 28 9.00 -14.24 7.26
CA GLU A 28 10.15 -15.12 7.44
C GLU A 28 10.93 -15.36 6.13
N THR A 29 10.21 -15.57 5.02
CA THR A 29 10.83 -15.85 3.72
C THR A 29 11.16 -14.61 2.92
N ARG A 30 10.61 -13.45 3.32
CA ARG A 30 10.66 -12.19 2.54
C ARG A 30 10.08 -12.35 1.14
N LEU A 31 9.12 -13.28 0.96
CA LEU A 31 8.44 -13.54 -0.29
C LEU A 31 6.94 -13.27 -0.14
N PHE A 32 6.30 -12.86 -1.23
CA PHE A 32 4.86 -12.65 -1.30
C PHE A 32 4.31 -13.02 -2.67
N VAL A 33 3.00 -13.03 -2.81
CA VAL A 33 2.31 -13.42 -4.04
C VAL A 33 1.65 -12.20 -4.66
N ILE A 34 1.83 -12.05 -5.97
CA ILE A 34 1.11 -11.08 -6.81
C ILE A 34 0.24 -11.87 -7.79
N GLU A 35 -0.99 -11.44 -7.99
CA GLU A 35 -1.90 -11.94 -8.99
C GLU A 35 -2.21 -10.85 -10.01
N GLY A 36 -2.19 -11.20 -11.29
CA GLY A 36 -2.52 -10.31 -12.39
C GLY A 36 -1.32 -9.73 -13.14
N LEU A 37 -1.51 -9.50 -14.43
CA LEU A 37 -0.47 -8.97 -15.33
C LEU A 37 -0.09 -7.53 -14.93
N ARG A 38 -1.08 -6.71 -14.67
CA ARG A 38 -0.88 -5.29 -14.31
C ARG A 38 -0.02 -5.12 -13.06
N GLU A 39 -0.38 -5.82 -11.99
CA GLU A 39 0.32 -5.74 -10.69
C GLU A 39 1.75 -6.29 -10.82
N LEU A 40 1.93 -7.38 -11.58
CA LEU A 40 3.27 -7.93 -11.88
C LEU A 40 4.11 -6.96 -12.70
N GLN A 41 3.54 -6.30 -13.71
CA GLN A 41 4.23 -5.27 -14.49
C GLN A 41 4.63 -4.07 -13.63
N MET A 42 3.74 -3.58 -12.76
CA MET A 42 4.05 -2.50 -11.83
C MET A 42 5.18 -2.88 -10.87
N ALA A 43 5.16 -4.10 -10.32
CA ALA A 43 6.25 -4.59 -9.47
C ALA A 43 7.58 -4.67 -10.26
N HIS A 44 7.56 -5.23 -11.47
CA HIS A 44 8.72 -5.37 -12.33
C HIS A 44 9.33 -4.00 -12.69
N SER A 45 8.51 -3.07 -13.17
CA SER A 45 8.94 -1.71 -13.58
C SER A 45 9.50 -0.90 -12.40
N ASN A 46 9.10 -1.23 -11.17
CA ASN A 46 9.64 -0.62 -9.96
C ASN A 46 10.77 -1.45 -9.33
N GLY A 47 11.35 -2.40 -10.07
CA GLY A 47 12.55 -3.15 -9.71
C GLY A 47 12.32 -4.16 -8.56
N PHE A 48 11.13 -4.72 -8.40
CA PHE A 48 10.91 -5.87 -7.55
C PHE A 48 11.44 -7.14 -8.22
N ASP A 49 12.06 -8.01 -7.45
CA ASP A 49 12.64 -9.25 -7.93
C ASP A 49 11.55 -10.34 -8.01
N ILE A 50 11.04 -10.58 -9.22
CA ILE A 50 10.05 -11.61 -9.51
C ILE A 50 10.78 -12.95 -9.65
N LYS A 51 10.60 -13.85 -8.70
CA LYS A 51 11.30 -15.14 -8.67
C LYS A 51 10.70 -16.16 -9.63
N LYS A 52 9.37 -16.25 -9.66
CA LYS A 52 8.63 -17.20 -10.46
C LYS A 52 7.29 -16.65 -10.89
N ILE A 53 6.82 -17.06 -12.06
CA ILE A 53 5.47 -16.76 -12.55
C ILE A 53 4.79 -18.07 -12.92
N PHE A 54 3.63 -18.35 -12.34
CA PHE A 54 2.73 -19.42 -12.72
C PHE A 54 1.76 -18.86 -13.77
N CYS A 55 1.79 -19.44 -14.96
CA CYS A 55 1.03 -18.98 -16.12
C CYS A 55 0.02 -20.03 -16.56
N ASN A 56 -1.25 -19.68 -16.55
CA ASN A 56 -2.29 -20.48 -17.20
C ASN A 56 -2.40 -20.07 -18.67
N THR A 57 -1.85 -20.85 -19.55
CA THR A 57 -1.77 -20.58 -21.00
C THR A 57 -3.12 -20.64 -21.73
N ASN A 58 -4.17 -21.13 -21.09
CA ASN A 58 -5.55 -21.05 -21.61
C ASN A 58 -6.16 -19.65 -21.42
N ILE A 59 -5.58 -18.83 -20.54
CA ILE A 59 -6.08 -17.49 -20.18
C ILE A 59 -5.06 -16.42 -20.60
N ALA A 60 -3.79 -16.60 -20.26
CA ALA A 60 -2.72 -15.63 -20.52
C ALA A 60 -1.90 -16.00 -21.75
N ASN A 61 -1.46 -15.00 -22.52
CA ASN A 61 -0.55 -15.20 -23.64
C ASN A 61 0.90 -15.37 -23.13
N LEU A 62 1.42 -16.59 -23.26
CA LEU A 62 2.75 -16.96 -22.79
C LEU A 62 3.88 -16.16 -23.45
N GLU A 63 3.77 -15.80 -24.71
CA GLU A 63 4.80 -15.05 -25.44
C GLU A 63 4.88 -13.59 -24.91
N ILE A 64 3.74 -12.99 -24.60
CA ILE A 64 3.71 -11.68 -23.94
C ILE A 64 4.36 -11.76 -22.56
N VAL A 65 4.06 -12.79 -21.78
CA VAL A 65 4.65 -12.97 -20.44
C VAL A 65 6.17 -13.11 -20.54
N LYS A 66 6.68 -13.91 -21.49
CA LYS A 66 8.13 -14.08 -21.72
C LYS A 66 8.82 -12.81 -22.21
N SER A 67 8.15 -11.99 -23.00
CA SER A 67 8.74 -10.74 -23.49
C SER A 67 8.88 -9.67 -22.41
N VAL A 68 8.05 -9.72 -21.36
CA VAL A 68 8.02 -8.74 -20.27
C VAL A 68 8.90 -9.16 -19.10
N PHE A 69 8.92 -10.47 -18.77
CA PHE A 69 9.55 -10.94 -17.54
C PHE A 69 10.70 -11.89 -17.78
N ASN A 70 11.85 -11.57 -17.18
CA ASN A 70 13.06 -12.44 -17.16
C ASN A 70 13.05 -13.44 -16.00
N SER A 71 11.89 -13.96 -15.61
CA SER A 71 11.70 -14.82 -14.45
C SER A 71 11.45 -16.27 -14.89
N GLU A 72 11.61 -17.25 -13.97
CA GLU A 72 11.19 -18.63 -14.23
C GLU A 72 9.68 -18.66 -14.45
N ILE A 73 9.25 -19.06 -15.67
CA ILE A 73 7.83 -19.21 -16.01
C ILE A 73 7.45 -20.69 -15.94
N ILE A 74 6.41 -20.98 -15.18
CA ILE A 74 5.87 -22.33 -14.95
C ILE A 74 4.45 -22.36 -15.50
N GLU A 75 4.21 -23.22 -16.48
CA GLU A 75 2.87 -23.42 -17.01
C GLU A 75 2.01 -24.21 -16.03
N VAL A 76 0.76 -23.81 -15.86
CA VAL A 76 -0.21 -24.49 -15.00
C VAL A 76 -1.54 -24.72 -15.74
N ASN A 77 -2.25 -25.79 -15.37
CA ASN A 77 -3.60 -26.04 -15.87
C ASN A 77 -4.67 -25.21 -15.11
N ASN A 78 -5.91 -25.27 -15.57
CA ASN A 78 -7.03 -24.53 -14.97
C ASN A 78 -7.23 -24.87 -13.49
N ASP A 79 -7.14 -26.15 -13.11
CA ASP A 79 -7.39 -26.59 -11.73
C ASP A 79 -6.35 -26.02 -10.77
N VAL A 80 -5.06 -26.09 -11.16
CA VAL A 80 -3.97 -25.51 -10.38
C VAL A 80 -4.12 -23.99 -10.30
N TYR A 81 -4.39 -23.33 -11.43
CA TYR A 81 -4.57 -21.88 -11.47
C TYR A 81 -5.71 -21.43 -10.55
N SER A 82 -6.88 -22.05 -10.66
CA SER A 82 -8.04 -21.75 -9.80
C SER A 82 -7.74 -21.93 -8.31
N LYS A 83 -6.82 -22.84 -7.97
CA LYS A 83 -6.43 -23.09 -6.58
C LYS A 83 -5.46 -22.05 -6.01
N ILE A 84 -4.56 -21.51 -6.84
CA ILE A 84 -3.54 -20.54 -6.42
C ILE A 84 -3.97 -19.09 -6.63
N SER A 85 -4.96 -18.85 -7.50
CA SER A 85 -5.53 -17.54 -7.72
C SER A 85 -6.39 -17.10 -6.52
N PHE A 86 -6.34 -15.82 -6.24
CA PHE A 86 -7.15 -15.20 -5.18
C PHE A 86 -8.46 -14.69 -5.80
N ARG A 87 -9.57 -15.41 -5.60
CA ARG A 87 -10.90 -15.10 -6.13
C ARG A 87 -11.08 -15.27 -7.65
N ASN A 88 -10.62 -16.39 -8.22
CA ASN A 88 -10.87 -16.72 -9.62
C ASN A 88 -10.58 -15.57 -10.61
N SER A 89 -9.41 -14.97 -10.48
CA SER A 89 -8.96 -13.93 -11.41
C SER A 89 -8.96 -14.45 -12.84
N THR A 90 -9.26 -13.57 -13.77
CA THR A 90 -9.35 -13.88 -15.20
C THR A 90 -8.05 -13.63 -15.96
N GLU A 91 -6.97 -13.22 -15.28
CA GLU A 91 -5.74 -12.78 -15.96
C GLU A 91 -4.70 -13.90 -16.20
N GLY A 92 -4.89 -15.06 -15.58
CA GLY A 92 -4.06 -16.26 -15.84
C GLY A 92 -2.66 -16.24 -15.24
N LEU A 93 -2.29 -15.26 -14.40
CA LEU A 93 -0.94 -15.09 -13.87
C LEU A 93 -0.91 -14.98 -12.36
N VAL A 94 0.05 -15.70 -11.73
CA VAL A 94 0.37 -15.59 -10.31
C VAL A 94 1.89 -15.59 -10.16
N GLY A 95 2.46 -14.57 -9.53
CA GLY A 95 3.90 -14.44 -9.32
C GLY A 95 4.33 -14.57 -7.87
N ILE A 96 5.49 -15.18 -7.60
CA ILE A 96 6.21 -15.11 -6.33
C ILE A 96 7.28 -14.03 -6.45
N VAL A 97 7.23 -13.06 -5.55
CA VAL A 97 8.06 -11.85 -5.60
C VAL A 97 8.78 -11.64 -4.28
N LYS A 98 10.01 -11.13 -4.33
CA LYS A 98 10.80 -10.78 -3.14
C LYS A 98 10.42 -9.40 -2.62
N GLN A 99 10.24 -9.28 -1.31
CA GLN A 99 10.04 -7.98 -0.65
C GLN A 99 11.28 -7.12 -0.78
N LYS A 100 11.09 -5.81 -0.98
CA LYS A 100 12.18 -4.84 -0.94
C LYS A 100 12.49 -4.41 0.49
N ASP A 101 13.75 -4.08 0.74
CA ASP A 101 14.14 -3.36 1.93
C ASP A 101 13.74 -1.88 1.80
N GLN A 102 13.28 -1.34 2.91
CA GLN A 102 12.81 0.05 2.98
C GLN A 102 13.92 0.92 3.56
N ASN A 103 14.25 2.02 2.88
CA ASN A 103 15.26 2.96 3.35
C ASN A 103 14.67 4.37 3.48
N ILE A 104 14.87 4.99 4.64
CA ILE A 104 14.35 6.34 4.99
C ILE A 104 15.16 7.47 4.33
N GLU A 105 16.41 7.23 3.95
CA GLU A 105 17.33 8.27 3.45
C GLU A 105 16.92 8.90 2.10
N LEU A 106 15.87 8.35 1.45
CA LEU A 106 15.45 8.75 0.10
C LEU A 106 14.56 10.02 0.04
N LEU A 107 14.46 10.79 1.11
CA LEU A 107 13.56 11.95 1.19
C LEU A 107 14.30 13.27 1.36
N ALA A 108 15.11 13.62 0.40
CA ALA A 108 15.73 14.95 0.36
C ALA A 108 15.02 15.86 -0.68
N LYS A 109 13.73 16.13 -0.52
CA LYS A 109 13.03 17.12 -1.35
C LYS A 109 12.53 18.28 -0.48
N LYS A 110 12.52 19.49 -1.05
CA LYS A 110 11.74 20.60 -0.53
C LYS A 110 10.27 20.36 -0.92
N ASN A 111 9.33 20.74 -0.06
CA ASN A 111 7.88 20.62 -0.29
C ASN A 111 7.34 19.17 -0.30
N ASN A 112 7.59 18.44 0.76
CA ASN A 112 7.13 17.06 0.90
C ASN A 112 5.68 16.98 1.37
N LEU A 113 4.91 16.10 0.74
CA LEU A 113 3.62 15.63 1.23
C LEU A 113 3.78 14.21 1.79
N VAL A 114 3.60 14.07 3.10
CA VAL A 114 3.75 12.80 3.82
C VAL A 114 2.40 12.39 4.39
N ILE A 115 2.10 11.10 4.38
CA ILE A 115 0.96 10.55 5.12
C ILE A 115 1.44 9.51 6.14
N ILE A 116 0.89 9.58 7.34
CA ILE A 116 1.15 8.61 8.41
C ILE A 116 -0.12 7.81 8.67
N LEU A 117 -0.02 6.49 8.58
CA LEU A 117 -1.08 5.55 8.88
C LEU A 117 -0.88 5.01 10.30
N ASP A 118 -1.64 5.55 11.26
CA ASP A 118 -1.51 5.18 12.68
C ASP A 118 -2.47 4.05 13.04
N GLY A 119 -1.93 2.82 13.05
CA GLY A 119 -2.65 1.63 13.50
C GLY A 119 -3.80 1.17 12.58
N ILE A 120 -3.72 1.43 11.28
CA ILE A 120 -4.73 0.95 10.32
C ILE A 120 -4.68 -0.58 10.23
N GLU A 121 -5.84 -1.23 10.39
CA GLU A 121 -5.93 -2.70 10.49
C GLU A 121 -6.44 -3.36 9.21
N LYS A 122 -7.40 -2.74 8.51
CA LYS A 122 -8.08 -3.36 7.36
C LYS A 122 -7.25 -3.26 6.08
N PRO A 123 -6.87 -4.41 5.47
CA PRO A 123 -6.08 -4.41 4.24
C PRO A 123 -6.70 -3.59 3.10
N GLY A 124 -8.03 -3.65 2.95
CA GLY A 124 -8.76 -2.90 1.94
C GLY A 124 -8.60 -1.38 2.10
N ASN A 125 -8.61 -0.87 3.33
CA ASN A 125 -8.42 0.55 3.60
C ASN A 125 -6.99 0.98 3.31
N ILE A 126 -5.99 0.18 3.69
CA ILE A 126 -4.58 0.47 3.35
C ILE A 126 -4.43 0.60 1.83
N GLY A 127 -4.90 -0.38 1.06
CA GLY A 127 -4.78 -0.33 -0.40
C GLY A 127 -5.54 0.85 -1.02
N ALA A 128 -6.74 1.18 -0.52
CA ALA A 128 -7.49 2.35 -0.99
C ALA A 128 -6.76 3.67 -0.65
N ILE A 129 -6.11 3.77 0.52
CA ILE A 129 -5.27 4.92 0.88
C ILE A 129 -4.07 5.01 -0.07
N LEU A 130 -3.39 3.90 -0.36
CA LEU A 130 -2.27 3.88 -1.30
C LEU A 130 -2.66 4.38 -2.69
N ARG A 131 -3.87 4.05 -3.19
CA ARG A 131 -4.38 4.62 -4.45
C ARG A 131 -4.59 6.13 -4.36
N SER A 132 -5.13 6.63 -3.25
CA SER A 132 -5.31 8.06 -3.03
C SER A 132 -3.97 8.79 -2.92
N CYS A 133 -2.98 8.16 -2.31
CA CYS A 133 -1.61 8.66 -2.23
C CYS A 133 -0.96 8.79 -3.60
N ASP A 134 -1.12 7.78 -4.46
CA ASP A 134 -0.63 7.80 -5.82
C ASP A 134 -1.30 8.94 -6.62
N ALA A 135 -2.64 9.01 -6.59
CA ALA A 135 -3.40 10.02 -7.28
C ALA A 135 -3.11 11.45 -6.82
N SER A 136 -2.73 11.64 -5.55
CA SER A 136 -2.39 12.95 -4.96
C SER A 136 -0.90 13.24 -4.93
N ASN A 137 -0.08 12.36 -5.51
CA ASN A 137 1.38 12.47 -5.57
C ASN A 137 2.02 12.67 -4.19
N VAL A 138 1.69 11.78 -3.24
CA VAL A 138 2.32 11.72 -1.92
C VAL A 138 3.78 11.27 -2.06
N ASP A 139 4.69 11.95 -1.37
CA ASP A 139 6.13 11.68 -1.48
C ASP A 139 6.60 10.54 -0.57
N LEU A 140 5.92 10.34 0.58
CA LEU A 140 6.23 9.28 1.54
C LEU A 140 5.00 8.83 2.30
N ILE A 141 4.90 7.52 2.51
CA ILE A 141 3.91 6.89 3.38
C ILE A 141 4.63 6.25 4.56
N ILE A 142 4.27 6.65 5.77
CA ILE A 142 4.82 6.07 7.00
C ILE A 142 3.73 5.25 7.68
N ILE A 143 4.06 4.03 8.06
CA ILE A 143 3.16 3.17 8.81
C ILE A 143 3.63 3.09 10.25
N ASN A 144 2.84 3.67 11.13
CA ASN A 144 3.03 3.55 12.56
C ASN A 144 2.14 2.45 13.12
N SER A 145 2.59 1.81 14.22
CA SER A 145 1.81 0.77 14.90
C SER A 145 1.27 -0.28 13.94
N GLN A 146 2.16 -0.81 13.08
CA GLN A 146 1.76 -1.70 11.98
C GLN A 146 0.97 -2.90 12.47
N LYS A 147 -0.30 -2.99 12.09
CA LYS A 147 -1.22 -4.09 12.43
C LYS A 147 -1.58 -4.96 11.22
N CYS A 148 -1.28 -4.50 10.02
CA CYS A 148 -1.55 -5.21 8.79
C CYS A 148 -0.24 -5.46 8.02
N ASP A 149 -0.13 -6.64 7.44
CA ASP A 149 0.95 -6.98 6.53
C ASP A 149 0.74 -6.27 5.18
N LEU A 150 1.68 -5.43 4.79
CA LEU A 150 1.63 -4.66 3.54
C LEU A 150 1.57 -5.55 2.29
N TYR A 151 2.21 -6.71 2.34
CA TYR A 151 2.20 -7.67 1.24
C TYR A 151 1.05 -8.69 1.34
N ASN A 152 0.00 -8.36 2.12
CA ASN A 152 -1.26 -9.09 2.10
C ASN A 152 -1.91 -8.96 0.70
N PRO A 153 -2.39 -10.07 0.09
CA PRO A 153 -3.03 -10.03 -1.24
C PRO A 153 -4.16 -9.01 -1.37
N ASN A 154 -4.92 -8.77 -0.30
CA ASN A 154 -5.97 -7.75 -0.33
C ASN A 154 -5.42 -6.31 -0.37
N VAL A 155 -4.26 -6.02 0.24
CA VAL A 155 -3.59 -4.71 0.12
C VAL A 155 -3.14 -4.50 -1.32
N ILE A 156 -2.42 -5.47 -1.88
CA ILE A 156 -1.90 -5.41 -3.25
C ILE A 156 -3.04 -5.17 -4.23
N ARG A 157 -4.10 -5.96 -4.14
CA ARG A 157 -5.26 -5.85 -5.02
C ARG A 157 -6.00 -4.52 -4.86
N SER A 158 -6.31 -4.11 -3.64
CA SER A 158 -7.05 -2.86 -3.39
C SER A 158 -6.25 -1.61 -3.73
N SER A 159 -4.92 -1.71 -3.75
CA SER A 159 -4.04 -0.66 -4.23
C SER A 159 -3.94 -0.60 -5.76
N LEU A 160 -4.43 -1.59 -6.49
CA LEU A 160 -4.22 -1.75 -7.95
C LEU A 160 -2.73 -1.70 -8.34
N GLY A 161 -1.86 -2.23 -7.46
CA GLY A 161 -0.41 -2.27 -7.66
C GLY A 161 0.33 -0.97 -7.30
N THR A 162 -0.34 0.11 -6.90
CA THR A 162 0.36 1.36 -6.50
C THR A 162 1.28 1.18 -5.29
N ILE A 163 1.09 0.13 -4.50
CA ILE A 163 2.04 -0.26 -3.44
C ILE A 163 3.47 -0.44 -3.96
N PHE A 164 3.66 -0.79 -5.23
CA PHE A 164 4.98 -1.05 -5.81
C PHE A 164 5.68 0.22 -6.28
N SER A 165 4.94 1.27 -6.62
CA SER A 165 5.49 2.55 -7.10
C SER A 165 5.76 3.54 -5.97
N GLN A 166 5.24 3.31 -4.77
CA GLN A 166 5.29 4.27 -3.66
C GLN A 166 6.42 4.00 -2.68
N LYS A 167 6.87 5.06 -2.04
CA LYS A 167 7.82 4.98 -0.93
C LYS A 167 7.05 4.75 0.36
N ILE A 168 7.14 3.53 0.89
CA ILE A 168 6.45 3.13 2.11
C ILE A 168 7.48 2.65 3.12
N ILE A 169 7.44 3.15 4.35
CA ILE A 169 8.31 2.72 5.44
C ILE A 169 7.48 2.44 6.71
N SER A 170 7.96 1.54 7.54
CA SER A 170 7.40 1.29 8.87
C SER A 170 8.33 1.86 9.92
N LEU A 171 7.81 2.73 10.78
CA LEU A 171 8.54 3.37 11.87
C LEU A 171 7.67 3.37 13.14
N ASP A 172 8.30 3.48 14.30
CA ASP A 172 7.59 3.84 15.52
C ASP A 172 7.23 5.34 15.55
N ASN A 173 6.32 5.70 16.45
CA ASN A 173 5.82 7.08 16.54
C ASN A 173 6.92 8.11 16.85
N LYS A 174 7.87 7.75 17.72
CA LYS A 174 8.95 8.66 18.11
C LYS A 174 9.93 8.91 16.97
N SER A 175 10.39 7.84 16.34
CA SER A 175 11.28 7.92 15.16
C SER A 175 10.62 8.69 14.01
N THR A 176 9.30 8.53 13.82
CA THR A 176 8.52 9.30 12.84
C THR A 176 8.52 10.79 13.20
N LEU A 177 8.22 11.15 14.43
CA LEU A 177 8.20 12.55 14.86
C LEU A 177 9.58 13.21 14.74
N ASP A 178 10.64 12.51 15.14
CA ASP A 178 12.02 13.01 15.03
C ASP A 178 12.40 13.23 13.55
N PHE A 179 12.01 12.32 12.67
CA PHE A 179 12.20 12.47 11.23
C PHE A 179 11.45 13.70 10.67
N LEU A 180 10.18 13.89 11.04
CA LEU A 180 9.38 15.03 10.57
C LEU A 180 9.96 16.36 11.03
N LYS A 181 10.36 16.46 12.31
CA LYS A 181 11.01 17.65 12.88
C LYS A 181 12.34 17.97 12.21
N LYS A 182 13.19 16.94 12.00
CA LYS A 182 14.49 17.12 11.32
C LYS A 182 14.34 17.67 9.90
N ASN A 183 13.23 17.37 9.23
CA ASN A 183 12.96 17.79 7.86
C ASN A 183 12.02 19.01 7.76
N ASP A 184 11.71 19.66 8.86
CA ASP A 184 10.81 20.83 8.94
C ASP A 184 9.43 20.56 8.29
N ILE A 185 8.87 19.38 8.55
CA ILE A 185 7.57 18.96 8.03
C ILE A 185 6.51 19.19 9.11
N LYS A 186 5.55 20.06 8.83
CA LYS A 186 4.45 20.38 9.75
C LYS A 186 3.44 19.26 9.82
N VAL A 187 3.01 18.90 11.04
CA VAL A 187 2.19 17.72 11.33
C VAL A 187 0.74 18.10 11.58
N TYR A 188 -0.16 17.57 10.75
CA TYR A 188 -1.60 17.76 10.84
C TYR A 188 -2.27 16.41 11.13
N ALA A 189 -2.96 16.28 12.25
CA ALA A 189 -3.60 15.03 12.62
C ALA A 189 -5.13 15.10 12.53
N THR A 190 -5.73 14.12 11.85
CA THR A 190 -7.20 14.04 11.75
C THR A 190 -7.78 13.56 13.08
N TYR A 191 -8.62 14.41 13.68
CA TYR A 191 -9.22 14.13 14.99
C TYR A 191 -10.66 14.63 15.05
N LEU A 192 -11.62 13.76 15.42
CA LEU A 192 -13.05 14.10 15.42
C LEU A 192 -13.40 15.32 16.28
N ASN A 193 -12.75 15.44 17.44
CA ASN A 193 -12.98 16.54 18.36
C ASN A 193 -12.08 17.77 18.10
N ALA A 194 -11.43 17.84 16.93
CA ALA A 194 -10.64 19.02 16.55
C ALA A 194 -11.54 20.26 16.45
N LYS A 195 -10.99 21.42 16.77
CA LYS A 195 -11.70 22.71 16.64
C LYS A 195 -11.66 23.20 15.19
N LYS A 196 -10.54 22.99 14.49
CA LYS A 196 -10.30 23.48 13.14
C LYS A 196 -10.82 22.51 12.09
N SER A 197 -11.50 22.99 11.08
CA SER A 197 -11.82 22.21 9.89
C SER A 197 -10.65 22.17 8.93
N ILE A 198 -10.60 21.16 8.04
CA ILE A 198 -9.55 21.03 7.03
C ILE A 198 -9.42 22.26 6.14
N GLN A 199 -10.53 22.97 5.86
CA GLN A 199 -10.56 24.16 5.00
C GLN A 199 -10.08 25.42 5.73
N SER A 200 -10.14 25.45 7.07
CA SER A 200 -9.76 26.62 7.87
C SER A 200 -8.28 26.69 8.22
N VAL A 201 -7.52 25.70 7.76
CA VAL A 201 -6.07 25.61 8.02
C VAL A 201 -5.30 25.96 6.75
N ASN A 202 -4.23 26.73 6.92
CA ASN A 202 -3.25 27.00 5.88
C ASN A 202 -2.18 25.91 5.91
N TYR A 203 -2.15 25.06 4.90
CA TYR A 203 -1.15 23.98 4.83
C TYR A 203 0.19 24.51 4.33
N ASN A 204 1.25 24.15 5.06
CA ASN A 204 2.60 24.47 4.64
C ASN A 204 2.99 23.68 3.39
N SER A 205 4.01 24.15 2.69
CA SER A 205 4.57 23.46 1.52
C SER A 205 5.06 22.05 1.85
N SER A 206 5.64 21.84 3.07
CA SER A 206 5.95 20.51 3.61
C SER A 206 4.94 20.15 4.70
N SER A 207 4.13 19.15 4.43
CA SER A 207 3.04 18.73 5.32
C SER A 207 2.99 17.23 5.52
N ALA A 208 2.76 16.81 6.76
CA ALA A 208 2.48 15.42 7.12
C ALA A 208 1.05 15.30 7.64
N ILE A 209 0.29 14.36 7.10
CA ILE A 209 -1.07 14.08 7.52
C ILE A 209 -1.10 12.76 8.29
N ILE A 210 -1.74 12.77 9.44
CA ILE A 210 -1.96 11.54 10.22
C ILE A 210 -3.43 11.13 10.14
N VAL A 211 -3.65 9.89 9.75
CA VAL A 211 -4.95 9.23 9.78
C VAL A 211 -4.89 8.01 10.70
N GLY A 212 -5.89 7.86 11.54
CA GLY A 212 -5.95 6.81 12.55
C GLY A 212 -6.82 5.63 12.19
N SER A 213 -6.79 4.61 13.05
CA SER A 213 -7.65 3.42 12.88
C SER A 213 -9.14 3.75 12.96
N GLU A 214 -9.97 2.91 12.36
CA GLU A 214 -11.42 3.10 12.28
C GLU A 214 -12.10 3.06 13.64
N ASN A 215 -11.56 2.29 14.58
CA ASN A 215 -12.16 2.07 15.89
C ASN A 215 -11.64 3.04 16.96
N LEU A 216 -10.34 3.34 16.95
CA LEU A 216 -9.68 4.11 18.01
C LEU A 216 -9.28 5.52 17.56
N GLY A 217 -9.37 5.82 16.27
CA GLY A 217 -8.81 7.05 15.71
C GLY A 217 -7.28 7.07 15.78
N ILE A 218 -6.71 8.25 15.89
CA ILE A 218 -5.28 8.45 16.09
C ILE A 218 -4.88 8.21 17.56
N SER A 219 -3.64 7.78 17.78
CA SER A 219 -3.11 7.54 19.13
C SER A 219 -2.97 8.86 19.93
N LYS A 220 -3.00 8.74 21.28
CA LYS A 220 -2.74 9.88 22.19
C LYS A 220 -1.39 10.55 21.93
N PHE A 221 -0.41 9.76 21.44
CA PHE A 221 0.88 10.31 21.06
C PHE A 221 0.72 11.41 20.02
N TRP A 222 -0.03 11.14 18.94
CA TRP A 222 -0.23 12.10 17.85
C TRP A 222 -1.17 13.23 18.21
N ILE A 223 -2.16 13.01 19.08
CA ILE A 223 -2.98 14.12 19.63
C ILE A 223 -2.11 15.17 20.33
N ASN A 224 -1.08 14.72 21.06
CA ASN A 224 -0.23 15.59 21.88
C ASN A 224 0.99 16.15 21.13
N ASN A 225 1.38 15.57 20.01
CA ASN A 225 2.63 15.92 19.30
C ASN A 225 2.42 16.45 17.87
N SER A 226 1.19 16.62 17.43
CA SER A 226 0.88 17.27 16.16
C SER A 226 0.85 18.78 16.31
N ASP A 227 1.25 19.52 15.27
CA ASP A 227 1.19 20.98 15.25
C ASP A 227 -0.25 21.47 15.20
N GLU A 228 -1.12 20.75 14.48
CA GLU A 228 -2.54 21.09 14.33
C GLU A 228 -3.41 19.84 14.37
N LEU A 229 -4.52 19.91 15.10
CA LEU A 229 -5.60 18.93 15.01
C LEU A 229 -6.69 19.46 14.07
N ILE A 230 -7.07 18.66 13.08
CA ILE A 230 -8.00 19.02 12.03
C ILE A 230 -9.13 18.00 11.90
N LYS A 231 -10.30 18.45 11.45
CA LYS A 231 -11.43 17.57 11.17
C LYS A 231 -12.07 17.84 9.81
N ILE A 232 -12.66 16.82 9.24
CA ILE A 232 -13.60 16.94 8.12
C ILE A 232 -14.96 17.27 8.71
N PRO A 233 -15.60 18.40 8.34
CA PRO A 233 -16.94 18.71 8.84
C PRO A 233 -17.97 17.67 8.39
N MET A 234 -18.73 17.12 9.35
CA MET A 234 -19.87 16.24 9.07
C MET A 234 -21.15 17.06 9.12
N LEU A 235 -21.93 17.02 8.03
CA LEU A 235 -23.19 17.79 7.92
C LEU A 235 -24.44 16.92 8.08
N GLY A 236 -24.26 15.62 8.16
CA GLY A 236 -25.34 14.63 8.31
C GLY A 236 -25.38 14.05 9.71
N SER A 237 -25.98 12.86 9.84
CA SER A 237 -26.18 12.15 11.10
C SER A 237 -25.01 11.26 11.54
N ILE A 238 -24.05 11.00 10.63
CA ILE A 238 -22.86 10.20 10.96
C ILE A 238 -21.76 11.10 11.51
N ASP A 239 -20.96 10.58 12.44
CA ASP A 239 -19.89 11.30 13.11
C ASP A 239 -18.52 11.15 12.42
N SER A 240 -18.36 10.19 11.51
CA SER A 240 -17.09 9.93 10.82
C SER A 240 -17.27 9.33 9.42
N LEU A 241 -16.23 9.42 8.62
CA LEU A 241 -16.09 8.74 7.32
C LEU A 241 -15.16 7.54 7.44
N ASN A 242 -15.26 6.64 6.46
CA ASN A 242 -14.22 5.61 6.28
C ASN A 242 -12.83 6.26 6.15
N VAL A 243 -11.81 5.66 6.78
CA VAL A 243 -10.47 6.26 6.87
C VAL A 243 -9.83 6.50 5.50
N SER A 244 -10.09 5.65 4.50
CA SER A 244 -9.56 5.87 3.14
C SER A 244 -10.23 7.06 2.44
N ALA A 245 -11.52 7.28 2.68
CA ALA A 245 -12.23 8.46 2.20
C ALA A 245 -11.69 9.73 2.90
N SER A 246 -11.51 9.68 4.22
CA SER A 246 -10.92 10.77 4.99
C SER A 246 -9.52 11.15 4.48
N ALA A 247 -8.66 10.16 4.25
CA ALA A 247 -7.33 10.37 3.71
C ALA A 247 -7.38 11.07 2.33
N ALA A 248 -8.24 10.60 1.42
CA ALA A 248 -8.40 11.19 0.10
C ALA A 248 -8.85 12.66 0.18
N ILE A 249 -9.87 12.95 0.98
CA ILE A 249 -10.40 14.33 1.14
C ILE A 249 -9.32 15.28 1.64
N VAL A 250 -8.56 14.88 2.69
CA VAL A 250 -7.52 15.74 3.27
C VAL A 250 -6.35 15.93 2.31
N LEU A 251 -5.89 14.87 1.62
CA LEU A 251 -4.82 14.97 0.63
C LEU A 251 -5.19 15.89 -0.54
N TYR A 252 -6.42 15.82 -1.02
CA TYR A 252 -6.89 16.68 -2.10
C TYR A 252 -7.09 18.13 -1.64
N GLU A 253 -7.50 18.39 -0.40
CA GLU A 253 -7.56 19.75 0.13
C GLU A 253 -6.17 20.40 0.22
N ILE A 254 -5.16 19.64 0.64
CA ILE A 254 -3.77 20.14 0.66
C ILE A 254 -3.30 20.45 -0.77
N ASN A 255 -3.56 19.55 -1.72
CA ASN A 255 -3.19 19.76 -3.10
C ASN A 255 -3.95 20.95 -3.73
N ARG A 256 -5.22 21.15 -3.38
CA ARG A 256 -5.98 22.32 -3.78
C ARG A 256 -5.27 23.60 -3.37
N GLN A 257 -4.80 23.68 -2.13
CA GLN A 257 -4.11 24.87 -1.63
C GLN A 257 -2.71 25.04 -2.22
N ASN A 258 -1.95 23.95 -2.39
CA ASN A 258 -0.51 24.03 -2.66
C ASN A 258 -0.13 23.75 -4.12
N ARG A 259 -0.94 23.00 -4.88
CA ARG A 259 -0.55 22.47 -6.20
C ARG A 259 -1.50 22.82 -7.34
N PHE A 260 -2.83 22.93 -7.08
CA PHE A 260 -3.81 23.18 -8.15
C PHE A 260 -4.00 24.66 -8.44
N ASN A 261 -3.58 25.55 -7.56
CA ASN A 261 -3.68 27.01 -7.71
C ASN A 261 -2.36 27.65 -8.20
N ARG A 262 -1.48 26.86 -8.82
CA ARG A 262 -0.23 27.35 -9.44
C ARG A 262 -0.33 27.38 -10.93
#